data_57eee8d4603b85dc4e11b648b8b24961
#
_entry.id   57eee8d4603b85dc4e11b648b8b24961
#
_cell.length_a   1.000
_cell.length_b   1.000
_cell.length_c   1.000
_cell.angle_alpha   90.00
_cell.angle_beta   90.00
_cell.angle_gamma   90.00
#
_symmetry.space_group_name_H-M   'P 1'
#
loop_
_entity.id
_entity.type
_entity.pdbx_description
1 polymer ?
#
loop_
_entity_poly.entity_id
_entity_poly.type
_entity_poly.pdbx_seq_one_letter_code
_entity_poly.pdbx_strand_id
1 'polypeptide(L)'
;MTYLVYLVYHLVINEEYHMASKVGLLRTMAAAATAFAILLISAASLRAETTGQRVLRQGKIAIGISNGAPWGFRGVDGEPEGFHPDLIKAAFKDLGVNQVELVVTEFGALIPGLMAQRFDAIAAGLYITPERCELVAFSDPDLKLADAALVAKGNPKNVHSYAQIAANPEIKFGVGRGSATAKNAAAAGVADINMLLFPDIQSNVSALLTGRIDVAAFSAATVARILSDNNVQGIERALPFEGLQDRGKERYGYSAIAFRKEDGDLRDMYNSRLKLLKSDGRLASIMAKNGFSDQEAAPGLTSEQICAGQD
;
A
#
# COMPACT_ATOMS: atom_id res chain seq x y z
N MET A 1 21.82 50.48 80.37
CA MET A 1 20.50 50.02 79.94
C MET A 1 20.34 50.14 78.40
N THR A 2 21.05 50.94 77.72
CA THR A 2 20.93 51.28 76.27
C THR A 2 21.53 50.20 75.32
N TYR A 3 22.56 49.46 75.77
CA TYR A 3 23.27 48.50 74.94
C TYR A 3 22.50 47.16 74.73
N LEU A 4 21.72 46.78 75.75
CA LEU A 4 20.93 45.50 75.67
C LEU A 4 19.75 45.68 74.73
N VAL A 5 19.13 46.82 74.66
CA VAL A 5 18.02 47.12 73.73
C VAL A 5 18.47 47.11 72.27
N TYR A 6 19.70 47.58 71.98
CA TYR A 6 20.26 47.59 70.64
C TYR A 6 20.57 46.19 70.13
N LEU A 7 21.08 45.31 71.01
CA LEU A 7 21.38 43.92 70.67
C LEU A 7 20.12 43.10 70.37
N VAL A 8 19.07 43.31 71.18
CA VAL A 8 17.77 42.58 70.99
C VAL A 8 17.09 43.08 69.70
N TYR A 9 17.14 44.36 69.40
CA TYR A 9 16.57 44.94 68.20
C TYR A 9 17.24 44.38 66.91
N HIS A 10 18.60 44.28 66.91
CA HIS A 10 19.31 43.68 65.79
C HIS A 10 19.10 42.19 65.59
N LEU A 11 18.92 41.44 66.69
CA LEU A 11 18.64 40.00 66.62
C LEU A 11 17.26 39.73 66.06
N VAL A 12 16.22 40.48 66.51
CA VAL A 12 14.84 40.30 66.04
C VAL A 12 14.70 40.69 64.57
N ILE A 13 15.31 41.80 64.15
CA ILE A 13 15.25 42.22 62.74
C ILE A 13 15.98 41.23 61.82
N ASN A 14 17.11 40.66 62.26
CA ASN A 14 17.86 39.69 61.47
C ASN A 14 17.10 38.36 61.33
N GLU A 15 16.37 37.91 62.36
CA GLU A 15 15.51 36.70 62.27
C GLU A 15 14.28 36.92 61.36
N GLU A 16 13.65 38.12 61.43
CA GLU A 16 12.54 38.44 60.54
C GLU A 16 12.99 38.53 59.07
N TYR A 17 14.17 39.11 58.82
CA TYR A 17 14.70 39.19 57.47
C TYR A 17 15.08 37.80 56.89
N HIS A 18 15.63 36.93 57.75
CA HIS A 18 15.96 35.56 57.35
C HIS A 18 14.69 34.70 57.14
N MET A 19 13.64 34.90 57.92
CA MET A 19 12.37 34.21 57.72
C MET A 19 11.65 34.71 56.49
N ALA A 20 11.59 36.00 56.22
CA ALA A 20 10.99 36.58 55.00
C ALA A 20 11.72 36.13 53.75
N SER A 21 13.07 36.04 53.76
CA SER A 21 13.86 35.52 52.68
C SER A 21 13.62 34.05 52.37
N LYS A 22 13.49 33.19 53.43
CA LYS A 22 13.19 31.77 53.29
C LYS A 22 11.75 31.52 52.75
N VAL A 23 10.80 32.33 53.18
CA VAL A 23 9.40 32.24 52.68
C VAL A 23 9.31 32.72 51.21
N GLY A 24 10.07 33.76 50.86
CA GLY A 24 10.19 34.21 49.45
C GLY A 24 10.80 33.14 48.56
N LEU A 25 11.89 32.49 48.99
CA LEU A 25 12.57 31.43 48.25
C LEU A 25 11.65 30.18 48.08
N LEU A 26 10.94 29.80 49.12
CA LEU A 26 9.98 28.71 49.06
C LEU A 26 8.80 28.98 48.11
N ARG A 27 8.30 30.21 48.05
CA ARG A 27 7.23 30.61 47.10
C ARG A 27 7.70 30.61 45.68
N THR A 28 8.94 31.07 45.40
CA THR A 28 9.52 31.05 44.06
C THR A 28 9.81 29.61 43.58
N MET A 29 10.32 28.76 44.47
CA MET A 29 10.52 27.33 44.16
C MET A 29 9.20 26.59 43.93
N ALA A 30 8.15 26.86 44.71
CA ALA A 30 6.83 26.28 44.47
C ALA A 30 6.18 26.75 43.17
N ALA A 31 6.33 28.05 42.84
CA ALA A 31 5.84 28.57 41.55
C ALA A 31 6.64 28.01 40.36
N ALA A 32 7.94 27.81 40.49
CA ALA A 32 8.75 27.15 39.44
C ALA A 32 8.40 25.67 39.27
N ALA A 33 8.16 24.96 40.37
CA ALA A 33 7.76 23.57 40.34
C ALA A 33 6.36 23.38 39.71
N THR A 34 5.40 24.27 40.01
CA THR A 34 4.08 24.26 39.37
C THR A 34 4.13 24.61 37.89
N ALA A 35 4.94 25.59 37.49
CA ALA A 35 5.15 25.95 36.07
C ALA A 35 5.80 24.79 35.30
N PHE A 36 6.78 24.10 35.91
CA PHE A 36 7.44 22.93 35.32
C PHE A 36 6.49 21.73 35.22
N ALA A 37 5.63 21.49 36.21
CA ALA A 37 4.60 20.46 36.15
C ALA A 37 3.55 20.74 35.07
N ILE A 38 3.13 21.99 34.91
CA ILE A 38 2.20 22.39 33.80
C ILE A 38 2.87 22.20 32.44
N LEU A 39 4.16 22.51 32.29
CA LEU A 39 4.92 22.28 31.06
C LEU A 39 5.03 20.79 30.74
N LEU A 40 5.26 19.93 31.72
CA LEU A 40 5.33 18.47 31.56
C LEU A 40 3.97 17.87 31.17
N ILE A 41 2.87 18.38 31.74
CA ILE A 41 1.50 17.94 31.40
C ILE A 41 1.15 18.38 29.98
N SER A 42 1.55 19.57 29.55
CA SER A 42 1.36 20.06 28.19
C SER A 42 2.17 19.27 27.14
N ALA A 43 3.38 18.84 27.49
CA ALA A 43 4.23 18.03 26.62
C ALA A 43 3.70 16.59 26.44
N ALA A 44 3.01 16.03 27.44
CA ALA A 44 2.41 14.70 27.37
C ALA A 44 1.19 14.63 26.44
N SER A 45 0.59 15.76 26.08
CA SER A 45 -0.62 15.82 25.26
C SER A 45 -0.33 16.00 23.74
N LEU A 46 0.91 16.20 23.34
CA LEU A 46 1.32 16.30 21.92
C LEU A 46 1.69 14.91 21.35
N ARG A 47 0.81 13.92 21.54
CA ARG A 47 0.93 12.73 20.70
C ARG A 47 0.47 13.13 19.31
N ALA A 48 1.39 13.13 18.34
CA ALA A 48 1.02 13.39 16.95
C ALA A 48 -0.12 12.46 16.54
N GLU A 49 -1.16 13.01 15.92
CA GLU A 49 -2.29 12.24 15.41
C GLU A 49 -1.78 11.19 14.42
N THR A 50 -2.16 9.93 14.60
CA THR A 50 -1.79 8.87 13.65
C THR A 50 -2.57 8.99 12.35
N THR A 51 -2.08 8.36 11.28
CA THR A 51 -2.79 8.37 9.99
C THR A 51 -4.17 7.74 10.10
N GLY A 52 -4.32 6.64 10.86
CA GLY A 52 -5.62 6.02 11.10
C GLY A 52 -6.59 6.95 11.81
N GLN A 53 -6.15 7.64 12.88
CA GLN A 53 -6.96 8.63 13.58
C GLN A 53 -7.40 9.79 12.67
N ARG A 54 -6.49 10.30 11.85
CA ARG A 54 -6.79 11.36 10.87
C ARG A 54 -7.83 10.89 9.85
N VAL A 55 -7.68 9.69 9.28
CA VAL A 55 -8.61 9.10 8.31
C VAL A 55 -10.01 8.98 8.92
N LEU A 56 -10.12 8.45 10.14
CA LEU A 56 -11.42 8.33 10.85
C LEU A 56 -12.04 9.69 11.15
N ARG A 57 -11.26 10.63 11.69
CA ARG A 57 -11.75 11.98 12.03
C ARG A 57 -12.22 12.75 10.81
N GLN A 58 -11.52 12.62 9.68
CA GLN A 58 -11.87 13.29 8.43
C GLN A 58 -12.98 12.58 7.64
N GLY A 59 -13.26 11.31 7.95
CA GLY A 59 -14.18 10.49 7.16
C GLY A 59 -13.67 10.23 5.73
N LYS A 60 -12.35 10.34 5.50
CA LYS A 60 -11.73 10.37 4.18
C LYS A 60 -10.40 9.61 4.16
N ILE A 61 -10.16 8.83 3.09
CA ILE A 61 -8.88 8.16 2.80
C ILE A 61 -8.43 8.47 1.37
N ALA A 62 -7.16 8.80 1.17
CA ALA A 62 -6.55 8.96 -0.15
C ALA A 62 -5.85 7.66 -0.57
N ILE A 63 -6.14 7.16 -1.79
CA ILE A 63 -5.52 5.95 -2.31
C ILE A 63 -4.77 6.21 -3.62
N GLY A 64 -3.57 5.64 -3.73
CA GLY A 64 -2.77 5.62 -4.95
C GLY A 64 -3.19 4.48 -5.87
N ILE A 65 -3.47 4.79 -7.13
CA ILE A 65 -3.83 3.84 -8.18
C ILE A 65 -3.01 4.07 -9.43
N SER A 66 -2.92 3.04 -10.29
CA SER A 66 -2.29 3.14 -11.63
C SER A 66 -3.31 3.28 -12.77
N ASN A 67 -4.55 3.55 -12.46
CA ASN A 67 -5.67 3.70 -13.40
C ASN A 67 -5.84 2.50 -14.33
N GLY A 68 -5.72 1.29 -13.78
CA GLY A 68 -5.75 0.02 -14.52
C GLY A 68 -6.84 -0.93 -14.01
N ALA A 69 -7.84 -1.22 -14.86
CA ALA A 69 -8.85 -2.24 -14.57
C ALA A 69 -8.23 -3.65 -14.63
N PRO A 70 -8.65 -4.58 -13.76
CA PRO A 70 -9.77 -4.50 -12.81
C PRO A 70 -9.39 -3.92 -11.43
N TRP A 71 -8.17 -3.44 -11.22
CA TRP A 71 -7.56 -3.18 -9.92
C TRP A 71 -8.07 -1.90 -9.25
N GLY A 72 -7.79 -0.75 -9.86
CA GLY A 72 -8.22 0.55 -9.39
C GLY A 72 -8.13 1.56 -10.52
N PHE A 73 -9.22 2.19 -10.84
CA PHE A 73 -9.32 3.15 -11.93
C PHE A 73 -10.38 4.22 -11.61
N ARG A 74 -10.33 5.28 -12.39
CA ARG A 74 -11.34 6.33 -12.33
C ARG A 74 -12.48 5.97 -13.26
N GLY A 75 -13.68 5.85 -12.70
CA GLY A 75 -14.92 5.63 -13.44
C GLY A 75 -15.26 6.78 -14.37
N VAL A 76 -16.24 6.59 -15.21
CA VAL A 76 -16.72 7.62 -16.18
C VAL A 76 -17.33 8.84 -15.49
N ASP A 77 -17.86 8.66 -14.29
CA ASP A 77 -18.38 9.73 -13.40
C ASP A 77 -17.27 10.38 -12.54
N GLY A 78 -16.02 9.92 -12.68
CA GLY A 78 -14.87 10.38 -11.91
C GLY A 78 -14.66 9.65 -10.59
N GLU A 79 -15.57 8.77 -10.20
CA GLU A 79 -15.52 8.03 -8.94
C GLU A 79 -14.49 6.90 -8.93
N PRO A 80 -14.02 6.48 -7.73
CA PRO A 80 -13.16 5.32 -7.57
C PRO A 80 -13.90 4.02 -7.94
N GLU A 81 -13.40 3.30 -8.93
CA GLU A 81 -13.89 1.99 -9.35
C GLU A 81 -12.78 0.94 -9.36
N GLY A 82 -13.17 -0.35 -9.33
CA GLY A 82 -12.29 -1.50 -9.36
C GLY A 82 -12.20 -2.22 -8.01
N PHE A 83 -11.53 -3.35 -8.03
CA PHE A 83 -11.49 -4.30 -6.91
C PHE A 83 -10.97 -3.66 -5.60
N HIS A 84 -9.81 -3.00 -5.65
CA HIS A 84 -9.22 -2.43 -4.45
C HIS A 84 -9.94 -1.18 -3.92
N PRO A 85 -10.39 -0.22 -4.74
CA PRO A 85 -11.29 0.84 -4.29
C PRO A 85 -12.58 0.32 -3.65
N ASP A 86 -13.19 -0.73 -4.23
CA ASP A 86 -14.39 -1.36 -3.66
C ASP A 86 -14.11 -1.99 -2.28
N LEU A 87 -12.94 -2.66 -2.14
CA LEU A 87 -12.50 -3.20 -0.84
C LEU A 87 -12.27 -2.10 0.20
N ILE A 88 -11.59 -1.02 -0.16
CA ILE A 88 -11.36 0.13 0.74
C ILE A 88 -12.70 0.74 1.17
N LYS A 89 -13.61 0.98 0.23
CA LYS A 89 -14.95 1.48 0.55
C LYS A 89 -15.68 0.55 1.52
N ALA A 90 -15.69 -0.77 1.26
CA ALA A 90 -16.36 -1.74 2.11
C ALA A 90 -15.70 -1.89 3.49
N ALA A 91 -14.36 -1.84 3.56
CA ALA A 91 -13.63 -1.96 4.82
C ALA A 91 -13.87 -0.77 5.77
N PHE A 92 -13.91 0.44 5.22
CA PHE A 92 -13.94 1.65 6.04
C PHE A 92 -15.33 2.27 6.22
N LYS A 93 -16.35 1.85 5.43
CA LYS A 93 -17.70 2.39 5.50
C LYS A 93 -18.30 2.37 6.92
N ASP A 94 -18.23 1.23 7.58
CA ASP A 94 -18.78 1.04 8.93
C ASP A 94 -18.00 1.83 10.00
N LEU A 95 -16.86 2.39 9.64
CA LEU A 95 -16.02 3.26 10.49
C LEU A 95 -16.26 4.75 10.22
N GLY A 96 -17.24 5.08 9.38
CA GLY A 96 -17.60 6.47 9.06
C GLY A 96 -16.71 7.12 7.98
N VAL A 97 -15.81 6.36 7.33
CA VAL A 97 -15.01 6.86 6.20
C VAL A 97 -15.82 6.64 4.92
N ASN A 98 -16.43 7.70 4.43
CA ASN A 98 -17.34 7.65 3.29
C ASN A 98 -16.73 8.23 2.00
N GLN A 99 -15.58 8.89 2.10
CA GLN A 99 -14.90 9.49 0.97
C GLN A 99 -13.58 8.77 0.67
N VAL A 100 -13.44 8.30 -0.59
CA VAL A 100 -12.19 7.72 -1.11
C VAL A 100 -11.68 8.63 -2.21
N GLU A 101 -10.52 9.24 -2.01
CA GLU A 101 -9.87 10.11 -2.99
C GLU A 101 -8.87 9.32 -3.82
N LEU A 102 -8.87 9.51 -5.15
CA LEU A 102 -7.93 8.88 -6.07
C LEU A 102 -6.75 9.79 -6.38
N VAL A 103 -5.55 9.25 -6.18
CA VAL A 103 -4.31 9.82 -6.69
C VAL A 103 -3.78 8.88 -7.78
N VAL A 104 -3.88 9.31 -9.03
CA VAL A 104 -3.40 8.52 -10.18
C VAL A 104 -1.91 8.77 -10.41
N THR A 105 -1.14 7.70 -10.57
CA THR A 105 0.30 7.77 -10.93
C THR A 105 0.71 6.52 -11.70
N GLU A 106 1.92 6.50 -12.29
CA GLU A 106 2.45 5.28 -12.89
C GLU A 106 2.63 4.18 -11.83
N PHE A 107 2.46 2.91 -12.22
CA PHE A 107 2.55 1.77 -11.30
C PHE A 107 3.89 1.73 -10.55
N GLY A 108 5.00 1.95 -11.25
CA GLY A 108 6.34 1.99 -10.64
C GLY A 108 6.57 3.17 -9.68
N ALA A 109 5.73 4.21 -9.74
CA ALA A 109 5.80 5.39 -8.86
C ALA A 109 4.88 5.30 -7.63
N LEU A 110 4.12 4.20 -7.48
CA LEU A 110 3.19 4.04 -6.34
C LEU A 110 3.92 3.99 -4.99
N ILE A 111 4.94 3.14 -4.83
CA ILE A 111 5.69 3.06 -3.56
C ILE A 111 6.41 4.38 -3.25
N PRO A 112 7.17 5.00 -4.17
CA PRO A 112 7.71 6.34 -3.94
C PRO A 112 6.66 7.38 -3.55
N GLY A 113 5.48 7.36 -4.19
CA GLY A 113 4.37 8.28 -3.88
C GLY A 113 3.79 8.07 -2.47
N LEU A 114 3.67 6.82 -2.02
CA LEU A 114 3.24 6.46 -0.67
C LEU A 114 4.26 6.97 0.37
N MET A 115 5.55 6.71 0.14
CA MET A 115 6.63 7.17 1.02
C MET A 115 6.71 8.71 1.10
N ALA A 116 6.38 9.40 0.00
CA ALA A 116 6.27 10.85 -0.05
C ALA A 116 4.91 11.39 0.48
N GLN A 117 4.10 10.56 1.13
CA GLN A 117 2.81 10.91 1.75
C GLN A 117 1.79 11.55 0.78
N ARG A 118 1.89 11.23 -0.52
CA ARG A 118 0.92 11.74 -1.52
C ARG A 118 -0.46 11.11 -1.37
N PHE A 119 -0.55 9.95 -0.75
CA PHE A 119 -1.76 9.19 -0.43
C PHE A 119 -1.49 8.30 0.79
N ASP A 120 -2.54 7.69 1.33
CA ASP A 120 -2.51 6.93 2.58
C ASP A 120 -2.28 5.43 2.37
N ALA A 121 -2.72 4.91 1.22
CA ALA A 121 -2.59 3.51 0.87
C ALA A 121 -2.42 3.32 -0.64
N ILE A 122 -1.79 2.21 -1.07
CA ILE A 122 -1.76 1.79 -2.47
C ILE A 122 -2.86 0.77 -2.70
N ALA A 123 -3.72 1.03 -3.69
CA ALA A 123 -4.88 0.21 -4.04
C ALA A 123 -4.89 -0.12 -5.55
N ALA A 124 -3.86 -0.85 -6.02
CA ALA A 124 -3.54 -1.01 -7.45
C ALA A 124 -3.13 -2.43 -7.87
N GLY A 125 -3.51 -3.47 -7.15
CA GLY A 125 -3.07 -4.84 -7.44
C GLY A 125 -1.58 -5.06 -7.17
N LEU A 126 -1.05 -4.39 -6.15
CA LEU A 126 0.36 -4.49 -5.79
C LEU A 126 0.62 -5.86 -5.13
N TYR A 127 1.50 -6.67 -5.73
CA TYR A 127 1.88 -7.96 -5.16
C TYR A 127 2.83 -7.79 -3.99
N ILE A 128 2.62 -8.60 -2.96
CA ILE A 128 3.56 -8.76 -1.83
C ILE A 128 4.82 -9.43 -2.39
N THR A 129 5.97 -8.79 -2.25
CA THR A 129 7.28 -9.36 -2.56
C THR A 129 8.28 -8.99 -1.47
N PRO A 130 9.31 -9.82 -1.19
CA PRO A 130 10.29 -9.53 -0.14
C PRO A 130 10.87 -8.12 -0.24
N GLU A 131 11.26 -7.68 -1.44
CA GLU A 131 11.88 -6.37 -1.62
C GLU A 131 10.89 -5.21 -1.34
N ARG A 132 9.60 -5.40 -1.66
CA ARG A 132 8.57 -4.39 -1.35
C ARG A 132 8.27 -4.36 0.14
N CYS A 133 8.33 -5.53 0.83
CA CYS A 133 8.18 -5.62 2.28
C CYS A 133 9.27 -4.85 3.05
N GLU A 134 10.45 -4.66 2.45
CA GLU A 134 11.48 -3.80 3.03
C GLU A 134 11.08 -2.32 3.03
N LEU A 135 10.22 -1.90 2.13
CA LEU A 135 9.84 -0.50 1.91
C LEU A 135 8.50 -0.13 2.55
N VAL A 136 7.51 -1.03 2.47
CA VAL A 136 6.12 -0.77 2.87
C VAL A 136 5.58 -1.90 3.75
N ALA A 137 4.50 -1.62 4.48
CA ALA A 137 3.71 -2.61 5.19
C ALA A 137 2.52 -3.03 4.32
N PHE A 138 2.32 -4.34 4.15
CA PHE A 138 1.17 -4.87 3.44
C PHE A 138 0.05 -5.27 4.39
N SER A 139 -1.19 -5.18 3.90
CA SER A 139 -2.31 -5.94 4.48
C SER A 139 -2.12 -7.43 4.24
N ASP A 140 -2.92 -8.25 4.89
CA ASP A 140 -3.07 -9.65 4.48
C ASP A 140 -3.53 -9.73 3.02
N PRO A 141 -3.15 -10.79 2.28
CA PRO A 141 -3.47 -10.90 0.87
C PRO A 141 -4.97 -11.01 0.65
N ASP A 142 -5.44 -10.37 -0.40
CA ASP A 142 -6.83 -10.41 -0.86
C ASP A 142 -7.03 -11.41 -2.00
N LEU A 143 -6.11 -11.49 -2.97
CA LEU A 143 -6.14 -12.42 -4.08
C LEU A 143 -4.81 -13.14 -4.28
N LYS A 144 -4.91 -14.32 -4.94
CA LYS A 144 -3.80 -15.12 -5.46
C LYS A 144 -3.93 -15.20 -6.98
N LEU A 145 -2.88 -14.88 -7.73
CA LEU A 145 -2.93 -14.71 -9.17
C LEU A 145 -1.72 -15.32 -9.86
N ALA A 146 -1.98 -16.03 -10.96
CA ALA A 146 -0.94 -16.45 -11.91
C ALA A 146 -0.57 -15.29 -12.86
N ASP A 147 0.60 -15.38 -13.47
CA ASP A 147 0.93 -14.57 -14.63
C ASP A 147 0.24 -15.12 -15.89
N ALA A 148 -0.03 -14.26 -16.85
CA ALA A 148 -0.56 -14.61 -18.16
C ALA A 148 -0.01 -13.69 -19.23
N ALA A 149 -0.07 -14.12 -20.49
CA ALA A 149 0.40 -13.34 -21.61
C ALA A 149 -0.71 -13.15 -22.65
N LEU A 150 -0.69 -11.97 -23.26
CA LEU A 150 -1.40 -11.64 -24.49
C LEU A 150 -0.45 -11.75 -25.68
N VAL A 151 -0.95 -12.29 -26.76
CA VAL A 151 -0.27 -12.43 -28.05
C VAL A 151 -1.19 -11.99 -29.18
N ALA A 152 -0.66 -11.75 -30.36
CA ALA A 152 -1.48 -11.57 -31.56
C ALA A 152 -2.31 -12.82 -31.83
N LYS A 153 -3.49 -12.65 -32.43
CA LYS A 153 -4.42 -13.75 -32.72
C LYS A 153 -3.71 -14.85 -33.54
N GLY A 154 -3.91 -16.10 -33.10
CA GLY A 154 -3.26 -17.27 -33.66
C GLY A 154 -1.84 -17.52 -33.15
N ASN A 155 -1.37 -16.74 -32.18
CA ASN A 155 -0.06 -16.89 -31.52
C ASN A 155 1.10 -17.17 -32.51
N PRO A 156 1.39 -16.26 -33.44
CA PRO A 156 2.30 -16.53 -34.59
C PRO A 156 3.73 -16.87 -34.17
N LYS A 157 4.15 -16.48 -32.95
CA LYS A 157 5.46 -16.80 -32.36
C LYS A 157 5.44 -18.06 -31.50
N ASN A 158 4.27 -18.73 -31.37
CA ASN A 158 4.07 -19.95 -30.58
C ASN A 158 4.61 -19.81 -29.13
N VAL A 159 4.24 -18.70 -28.45
CA VAL A 159 4.74 -18.37 -27.12
C VAL A 159 3.83 -18.97 -26.05
N HIS A 160 4.41 -19.79 -25.16
CA HIS A 160 3.67 -20.47 -24.08
C HIS A 160 4.36 -20.41 -22.72
N SER A 161 5.52 -19.71 -22.61
CA SER A 161 6.19 -19.57 -21.32
C SER A 161 7.21 -18.43 -21.32
N TYR A 162 7.59 -17.97 -20.11
CA TYR A 162 8.75 -17.09 -19.96
C TYR A 162 10.05 -17.75 -20.43
N ALA A 163 10.22 -19.04 -20.23
CA ALA A 163 11.40 -19.77 -20.68
C ALA A 163 11.57 -19.73 -22.21
N GLN A 164 10.47 -19.84 -22.96
CA GLN A 164 10.51 -19.70 -24.42
C GLN A 164 10.87 -18.27 -24.85
N ILE A 165 10.34 -17.25 -24.17
CA ILE A 165 10.69 -15.84 -24.41
C ILE A 165 12.18 -15.62 -24.14
N ALA A 166 12.70 -16.17 -23.03
CA ALA A 166 14.12 -16.08 -22.66
C ALA A 166 15.05 -16.75 -23.70
N ALA A 167 14.61 -17.89 -24.25
CA ALA A 167 15.38 -18.65 -25.24
C ALA A 167 15.40 -18.03 -26.65
N ASN A 168 14.47 -17.09 -26.94
CA ASN A 168 14.35 -16.48 -28.26
C ASN A 168 14.41 -14.94 -28.18
N PRO A 169 15.59 -14.32 -28.41
CA PRO A 169 15.78 -12.89 -28.34
C PRO A 169 15.04 -12.09 -29.44
N GLU A 170 14.53 -12.77 -30.49
CA GLU A 170 13.70 -12.14 -31.53
C GLU A 170 12.27 -11.85 -31.06
N ILE A 171 11.84 -12.39 -29.91
CA ILE A 171 10.54 -12.10 -29.31
C ILE A 171 10.62 -10.75 -28.59
N LYS A 172 9.87 -9.77 -29.10
CA LYS A 172 9.70 -8.46 -28.48
C LYS A 172 8.69 -8.57 -27.35
N PHE A 173 9.18 -8.50 -26.13
CA PHE A 173 8.39 -8.74 -24.93
C PHE A 173 8.06 -7.43 -24.20
N GLY A 174 6.77 -7.17 -23.98
CA GLY A 174 6.27 -5.99 -23.27
C GLY A 174 5.77 -6.34 -21.87
N VAL A 175 6.12 -5.51 -20.89
CA VAL A 175 5.72 -5.69 -19.51
C VAL A 175 5.62 -4.35 -18.77
N GLY A 176 4.83 -4.29 -17.70
CA GLY A 176 4.66 -3.07 -16.90
C GLY A 176 5.92 -2.70 -16.13
N ARG A 177 6.33 -1.44 -16.20
CA ARG A 177 7.46 -0.92 -15.43
C ARG A 177 7.21 -1.10 -13.92
N GLY A 178 8.15 -1.75 -13.21
CA GLY A 178 8.06 -2.01 -11.78
C GLY A 178 7.05 -3.09 -11.38
N SER A 179 6.46 -3.81 -12.35
CA SER A 179 5.52 -4.90 -12.07
C SER A 179 6.24 -6.15 -11.53
N ALA A 180 5.50 -7.01 -10.83
CA ALA A 180 6.00 -8.32 -10.42
C ALA A 180 6.20 -9.24 -11.64
N THR A 181 5.35 -9.13 -12.67
CA THR A 181 5.49 -9.87 -13.93
C THR A 181 6.83 -9.59 -14.62
N ALA A 182 7.33 -8.34 -14.59
CA ALA A 182 8.66 -8.03 -15.09
C ALA A 182 9.77 -8.77 -14.32
N LYS A 183 9.66 -8.81 -12.98
CA LYS A 183 10.60 -9.53 -12.12
C LYS A 183 10.53 -11.03 -12.33
N ASN A 184 9.33 -11.58 -12.48
CA ASN A 184 9.12 -13.00 -12.75
C ASN A 184 9.73 -13.41 -14.11
N ALA A 185 9.55 -12.58 -15.14
CA ALA A 185 10.16 -12.81 -16.44
C ALA A 185 11.70 -12.76 -16.37
N ALA A 186 12.27 -11.78 -15.66
CA ALA A 186 13.72 -11.70 -15.44
C ALA A 186 14.24 -12.92 -14.66
N ALA A 187 13.54 -13.36 -13.61
CA ALA A 187 13.89 -14.54 -12.85
C ALA A 187 13.79 -15.84 -13.68
N ALA A 188 12.90 -15.88 -14.69
CA ALA A 188 12.79 -16.97 -15.65
C ALA A 188 13.84 -16.89 -16.78
N GLY A 189 14.75 -15.91 -16.75
CA GLY A 189 15.86 -15.76 -17.67
C GLY A 189 15.64 -14.78 -18.83
N VAL A 190 14.52 -14.07 -18.89
CA VAL A 190 14.32 -13.02 -19.91
C VAL A 190 15.27 -11.85 -19.61
N ALA A 191 16.19 -11.57 -20.54
CA ALA A 191 17.16 -10.50 -20.37
C ALA A 191 16.49 -9.13 -20.37
N ASP A 192 16.94 -8.21 -19.52
CA ASP A 192 16.36 -6.85 -19.40
C ASP A 192 16.35 -6.10 -20.72
N ILE A 193 17.38 -6.28 -21.57
CA ILE A 193 17.47 -5.65 -22.90
C ILE A 193 16.33 -6.07 -23.84
N ASN A 194 15.73 -7.24 -23.60
CA ASN A 194 14.63 -7.77 -24.40
C ASN A 194 13.26 -7.39 -23.85
N MET A 195 13.20 -6.73 -22.68
CA MET A 195 11.97 -6.26 -22.06
C MET A 195 11.67 -4.80 -22.40
N LEU A 196 10.57 -4.55 -23.09
CA LEU A 196 10.04 -3.19 -23.28
C LEU A 196 9.14 -2.85 -22.10
N LEU A 197 9.55 -1.84 -21.31
CA LEU A 197 8.86 -1.44 -20.08
C LEU A 197 7.83 -0.33 -20.38
N PHE A 198 6.57 -0.62 -20.11
CA PHE A 198 5.45 0.31 -20.31
C PHE A 198 4.98 0.95 -19.00
N PRO A 199 4.56 2.22 -19.01
CA PRO A 199 4.09 2.93 -17.83
C PRO A 199 2.70 2.46 -17.36
N ASP A 200 1.87 1.97 -18.27
CA ASP A 200 0.48 1.57 -18.04
C ASP A 200 0.06 0.40 -18.94
N ILE A 201 -1.11 -0.17 -18.62
CA ILE A 201 -1.69 -1.32 -19.34
C ILE A 201 -2.04 -0.94 -20.77
N GLN A 202 -2.60 0.24 -21.00
CA GLN A 202 -3.13 0.67 -22.30
C GLN A 202 -2.00 0.81 -23.32
N SER A 203 -0.88 1.43 -22.94
CA SER A 203 0.30 1.57 -23.81
C SER A 203 0.93 0.21 -24.15
N ASN A 204 0.94 -0.74 -23.20
CA ASN A 204 1.45 -2.09 -23.44
C ASN A 204 0.55 -2.86 -24.42
N VAL A 205 -0.77 -2.82 -24.22
CA VAL A 205 -1.75 -3.43 -25.12
C VAL A 205 -1.70 -2.80 -26.52
N SER A 206 -1.61 -1.47 -26.59
CA SER A 206 -1.48 -0.76 -27.88
C SER A 206 -0.22 -1.15 -28.64
N ALA A 207 0.90 -1.37 -27.93
CA ALA A 207 2.14 -1.84 -28.55
C ALA A 207 1.98 -3.26 -29.12
N LEU A 208 1.22 -4.14 -28.47
CA LEU A 208 0.90 -5.47 -28.98
C LEU A 208 0.00 -5.38 -30.22
N LEU A 209 -1.08 -4.61 -30.15
CA LEU A 209 -2.03 -4.43 -31.27
C LEU A 209 -1.39 -3.85 -32.51
N THR A 210 -0.36 -3.01 -32.36
CA THR A 210 0.39 -2.39 -33.48
C THR A 210 1.60 -3.21 -33.92
N GLY A 211 1.85 -4.39 -33.34
CA GLY A 211 3.00 -5.25 -33.64
C GLY A 211 4.35 -4.67 -33.23
N ARG A 212 4.36 -3.67 -32.36
CA ARG A 212 5.60 -3.14 -31.77
C ARG A 212 6.23 -4.16 -30.80
N ILE A 213 5.40 -4.97 -30.15
CA ILE A 213 5.78 -6.14 -29.36
C ILE A 213 5.01 -7.37 -29.85
N ASP A 214 5.55 -8.55 -29.56
CA ASP A 214 4.95 -9.84 -29.92
C ASP A 214 4.13 -10.42 -28.77
N VAL A 215 4.51 -10.10 -27.53
CA VAL A 215 3.94 -10.63 -26.28
C VAL A 215 3.82 -9.53 -25.25
N ALA A 216 2.69 -9.48 -24.54
CA ALA A 216 2.49 -8.60 -23.39
C ALA A 216 2.10 -9.42 -22.16
N ALA A 217 2.89 -9.36 -21.07
CA ALA A 217 2.59 -10.09 -19.85
C ALA A 217 1.93 -9.19 -18.77
N PHE A 218 0.95 -9.81 -18.10
CA PHE A 218 0.16 -9.23 -16.99
C PHE A 218 -0.23 -10.31 -16.01
N SER A 219 -0.96 -9.96 -14.96
CA SER A 219 -1.72 -10.94 -14.18
C SER A 219 -2.83 -11.56 -15.03
N ALA A 220 -3.20 -12.80 -14.72
CA ALA A 220 -4.28 -13.50 -15.43
C ALA A 220 -5.59 -12.70 -15.41
N ALA A 221 -5.90 -12.03 -14.30
CA ALA A 221 -7.08 -11.17 -14.16
C ALA A 221 -7.05 -9.95 -15.10
N THR A 222 -5.89 -9.29 -15.23
CA THR A 222 -5.73 -8.17 -16.16
C THR A 222 -5.93 -8.64 -17.60
N VAL A 223 -5.37 -9.79 -17.97
CA VAL A 223 -5.58 -10.40 -19.29
C VAL A 223 -7.07 -10.70 -19.54
N ALA A 224 -7.75 -11.32 -18.57
CA ALA A 224 -9.18 -11.61 -18.67
C ALA A 224 -10.00 -10.32 -18.85
N ARG A 225 -9.69 -9.26 -18.11
CA ARG A 225 -10.38 -7.97 -18.21
C ARG A 225 -10.15 -7.30 -19.56
N ILE A 226 -8.92 -7.33 -20.08
CA ILE A 226 -8.61 -6.77 -21.40
C ILE A 226 -9.43 -7.48 -22.49
N LEU A 227 -9.45 -8.81 -22.46
CA LEU A 227 -10.16 -9.61 -23.46
C LEU A 227 -11.71 -9.57 -23.33
N SER A 228 -12.23 -9.12 -22.19
CA SER A 228 -13.67 -8.89 -22.01
C SER A 228 -14.17 -7.58 -22.67
N ASP A 229 -13.26 -6.72 -23.09
CA ASP A 229 -13.61 -5.49 -23.81
C ASP A 229 -13.82 -5.81 -25.31
N ASN A 230 -15.04 -5.68 -25.78
CA ASN A 230 -15.42 -5.94 -27.17
C ASN A 230 -14.70 -5.06 -28.20
N ASN A 231 -14.11 -3.94 -27.77
CA ASN A 231 -13.32 -3.06 -28.63
C ASN A 231 -11.88 -3.57 -28.84
N VAL A 232 -11.43 -4.51 -28.02
CA VAL A 232 -10.10 -5.11 -28.11
C VAL A 232 -10.19 -6.36 -28.98
N GLN A 233 -9.71 -6.27 -30.22
CA GLN A 233 -9.71 -7.36 -31.19
C GLN A 233 -8.30 -7.60 -31.73
N GLY A 234 -8.05 -8.77 -32.32
CA GLY A 234 -6.77 -9.10 -32.94
C GLY A 234 -5.70 -9.62 -31.98
N ILE A 235 -6.03 -9.76 -30.70
CA ILE A 235 -5.16 -10.39 -29.70
C ILE A 235 -5.91 -11.48 -28.95
N GLU A 236 -5.16 -12.37 -28.32
CA GLU A 236 -5.70 -13.48 -27.50
C GLU A 236 -4.77 -13.80 -26.34
N ARG A 237 -5.28 -14.56 -25.38
CA ARG A 237 -4.47 -15.12 -24.30
C ARG A 237 -3.62 -16.28 -24.86
N ALA A 238 -2.32 -16.26 -24.62
CA ALA A 238 -1.48 -17.42 -24.87
C ALA A 238 -1.93 -18.58 -23.95
N LEU A 239 -2.28 -19.72 -24.51
CA LEU A 239 -2.73 -20.90 -23.79
C LEU A 239 -2.09 -22.17 -24.35
N PRO A 240 -1.52 -23.06 -23.47
CA PRO A 240 -1.19 -22.73 -22.09
C PRO A 240 -0.15 -21.60 -21.98
N PHE A 241 0.00 -20.97 -20.83
CA PHE A 241 1.12 -20.09 -20.54
C PHE A 241 1.71 -20.45 -19.16
N GLU A 242 2.95 -20.81 -19.15
CA GLU A 242 3.72 -21.12 -17.94
C GLU A 242 4.45 -19.87 -17.46
N GLY A 243 4.06 -19.38 -16.29
CA GLY A 243 4.74 -18.29 -15.59
C GLY A 243 6.09 -18.72 -14.99
N LEU A 244 6.55 -17.98 -13.99
CA LEU A 244 7.76 -18.34 -13.23
C LEU A 244 7.52 -19.66 -12.47
N GLN A 245 8.44 -20.59 -12.62
CA GLN A 245 8.43 -21.85 -11.89
C GLN A 245 9.41 -21.76 -10.70
N ASP A 246 8.97 -22.18 -9.52
CA ASP A 246 9.80 -22.40 -8.36
C ASP A 246 9.72 -23.88 -7.94
N ARG A 247 10.84 -24.58 -7.97
CA ARG A 247 10.94 -26.03 -7.64
C ARG A 247 9.89 -26.88 -8.38
N GLY A 248 9.63 -26.56 -9.65
CA GLY A 248 8.69 -27.28 -10.50
C GLY A 248 7.20 -26.98 -10.23
N LYS A 249 6.90 -25.92 -9.47
CA LYS A 249 5.54 -25.41 -9.25
C LYS A 249 5.41 -23.99 -9.77
N GLU A 250 4.27 -23.67 -10.33
CA GLU A 250 3.98 -22.31 -10.75
C GLU A 250 3.97 -21.37 -9.53
N ARG A 251 4.69 -20.25 -9.66
CA ARG A 251 4.71 -19.21 -8.65
C ARG A 251 3.52 -18.26 -8.84
N TYR A 252 2.76 -18.08 -7.78
CA TYR A 252 1.65 -17.13 -7.75
C TYR A 252 2.06 -15.79 -7.14
N GLY A 253 1.41 -14.72 -7.58
CA GLY A 253 1.45 -13.43 -6.93
C GLY A 253 0.30 -13.26 -5.94
N TYR A 254 0.55 -12.65 -4.80
CA TYR A 254 -0.47 -12.32 -3.78
C TYR A 254 -0.66 -10.81 -3.75
N SER A 255 -1.84 -10.34 -4.15
CA SER A 255 -2.14 -8.91 -4.09
C SER A 255 -2.60 -8.49 -2.69
N ALA A 256 -2.31 -7.24 -2.34
CA ALA A 256 -2.71 -6.64 -1.07
C ALA A 256 -2.73 -5.11 -1.17
N ILE A 257 -3.35 -4.46 -0.19
CA ILE A 257 -3.23 -3.03 0.05
C ILE A 257 -1.89 -2.76 0.74
N ALA A 258 -1.17 -1.72 0.30
CA ALA A 258 0.10 -1.35 0.95
C ALA A 258 -0.03 -0.01 1.66
N PHE A 259 0.62 0.09 2.81
CA PHE A 259 0.66 1.23 3.71
C PHE A 259 2.11 1.61 4.02
N ARG A 260 2.37 2.81 4.54
CA ARG A 260 3.68 3.13 5.11
C ARG A 260 3.93 2.28 6.35
N LYS A 261 5.18 1.98 6.66
CA LYS A 261 5.54 1.17 7.84
C LYS A 261 5.10 1.83 9.14
N GLU A 262 5.16 3.15 9.21
CA GLU A 262 4.73 3.95 10.35
C GLU A 262 3.20 4.01 10.53
N ASP A 263 2.42 3.68 9.50
CA ASP A 263 0.95 3.67 9.53
C ASP A 263 0.38 2.27 9.89
N GLY A 264 1.06 1.56 10.78
CA GLY A 264 0.64 0.23 11.23
C GLY A 264 -0.77 0.20 11.80
N ASP A 265 -1.22 1.29 12.44
CA ASP A 265 -2.58 1.44 12.95
C ASP A 265 -3.64 1.39 11.85
N LEU A 266 -3.40 2.07 10.72
CA LEU A 266 -4.30 2.07 9.56
C LEU A 266 -4.32 0.69 8.88
N ARG A 267 -3.14 0.05 8.72
CA ARG A 267 -3.02 -1.31 8.18
C ARG A 267 -3.78 -2.33 9.05
N ASP A 268 -3.60 -2.30 10.36
CA ASP A 268 -4.21 -3.25 11.29
C ASP A 268 -5.73 -3.06 11.35
N MET A 269 -6.18 -1.82 11.27
CA MET A 269 -7.58 -1.48 11.12
C MET A 269 -8.16 -2.09 9.83
N TYR A 270 -7.47 -1.91 8.69
CA TYR A 270 -7.87 -2.51 7.43
C TYR A 270 -7.90 -4.05 7.50
N ASN A 271 -6.86 -4.70 8.05
CA ASN A 271 -6.79 -6.17 8.19
C ASN A 271 -7.95 -6.72 9.03
N SER A 272 -8.30 -6.04 10.12
CA SER A 272 -9.44 -6.41 10.96
C SER A 272 -10.74 -6.38 10.16
N ARG A 273 -10.92 -5.39 9.28
CA ARG A 273 -12.08 -5.27 8.40
C ARG A 273 -12.06 -6.28 7.25
N LEU A 274 -10.88 -6.51 6.63
CA LEU A 274 -10.70 -7.52 5.59
C LEU A 274 -11.08 -8.92 6.11
N LYS A 275 -10.70 -9.25 7.34
CA LYS A 275 -11.09 -10.51 7.98
C LYS A 275 -12.63 -10.64 8.08
N LEU A 276 -13.34 -9.58 8.44
CA LEU A 276 -14.80 -9.57 8.47
C LEU A 276 -15.38 -9.74 7.07
N LEU A 277 -14.88 -9.00 6.07
CA LEU A 277 -15.32 -9.12 4.67
C LEU A 277 -15.11 -10.52 4.09
N LYS A 278 -14.03 -11.21 4.51
CA LYS A 278 -13.79 -12.62 4.17
C LYS A 278 -14.83 -13.54 4.81
N SER A 279 -15.15 -13.34 6.09
CA SER A 279 -16.01 -14.24 6.85
C SER A 279 -17.50 -14.09 6.56
N ASP A 280 -17.96 -12.91 6.12
CA ASP A 280 -19.38 -12.61 5.87
C ASP A 280 -19.76 -12.65 4.37
N GLY A 281 -18.82 -13.04 3.48
CA GLY A 281 -19.04 -13.19 2.05
C GLY A 281 -19.01 -11.90 1.23
N ARG A 282 -18.82 -10.72 1.86
CA ARG A 282 -18.71 -9.44 1.12
C ARG A 282 -17.48 -9.41 0.22
N LEU A 283 -16.35 -10.00 0.64
CA LEU A 283 -15.18 -10.13 -0.23
C LEU A 283 -15.51 -10.90 -1.50
N ALA A 284 -16.18 -12.07 -1.41
CA ALA A 284 -16.56 -12.87 -2.58
C ALA A 284 -17.49 -12.09 -3.53
N SER A 285 -18.42 -11.30 -2.98
CA SER A 285 -19.30 -10.43 -3.77
C SER A 285 -18.52 -9.33 -4.51
N ILE A 286 -17.52 -8.70 -3.84
CA ILE A 286 -16.65 -7.70 -4.47
C ILE A 286 -15.76 -8.33 -5.54
N MET A 287 -15.24 -9.55 -5.29
CA MET A 287 -14.49 -10.33 -6.26
C MET A 287 -15.32 -10.57 -7.52
N ALA A 288 -16.52 -11.13 -7.38
CA ALA A 288 -17.42 -11.42 -8.50
C ALA A 288 -17.79 -10.16 -9.29
N LYS A 289 -18.10 -9.04 -8.61
CA LYS A 289 -18.38 -7.74 -9.25
C LYS A 289 -17.23 -7.28 -10.15
N ASN A 290 -16.00 -7.58 -9.78
CA ASN A 290 -14.79 -7.14 -10.49
C ASN A 290 -14.19 -8.23 -11.41
N GLY A 291 -14.95 -9.33 -11.66
CA GLY A 291 -14.57 -10.38 -12.61
C GLY A 291 -13.59 -11.42 -12.06
N PHE A 292 -13.48 -11.52 -10.73
CA PHE A 292 -12.72 -12.58 -10.05
C PHE A 292 -13.65 -13.69 -9.56
N SER A 293 -13.10 -14.88 -9.42
CA SER A 293 -13.78 -16.07 -8.91
C SER A 293 -13.14 -16.58 -7.62
N ASP A 294 -13.70 -17.63 -7.04
CA ASP A 294 -13.13 -18.31 -5.87
C ASP A 294 -11.74 -18.91 -6.15
N GLN A 295 -11.38 -19.13 -7.43
CA GLN A 295 -10.05 -19.64 -7.82
C GLN A 295 -8.92 -18.64 -7.52
N GLU A 296 -9.25 -17.35 -7.55
CA GLU A 296 -8.33 -16.26 -7.21
C GLU A 296 -8.36 -15.89 -5.73
N ALA A 297 -9.20 -16.53 -4.90
CA ALA A 297 -9.22 -16.24 -3.47
C ALA A 297 -7.87 -16.53 -2.82
N ALA A 298 -7.35 -15.56 -2.06
CA ALA A 298 -6.10 -15.75 -1.35
C ALA A 298 -6.24 -16.83 -0.28
N PRO A 299 -5.24 -17.72 -0.11
CA PRO A 299 -5.22 -18.68 0.99
C PRO A 299 -5.12 -17.95 2.35
N GLY A 300 -5.24 -18.70 3.45
CA GLY A 300 -5.15 -18.18 4.82
C GLY A 300 -3.75 -17.75 5.25
N LEU A 301 -2.92 -17.28 4.34
CA LEU A 301 -1.57 -16.75 4.61
C LEU A 301 -1.66 -15.30 5.10
N THR A 302 -0.69 -14.89 5.93
CA THR A 302 -0.50 -13.49 6.31
C THR A 302 0.53 -12.81 5.42
N SER A 303 0.51 -11.48 5.39
CA SER A 303 1.53 -10.71 4.68
C SER A 303 2.94 -10.98 5.22
N GLU A 304 3.09 -11.19 6.54
CA GLU A 304 4.37 -11.52 7.16
C GLU A 304 4.93 -12.86 6.67
N GLN A 305 4.07 -13.87 6.52
CA GLN A 305 4.48 -15.18 5.98
C GLN A 305 4.97 -15.07 4.54
N ILE A 306 4.24 -14.33 3.69
CA ILE A 306 4.63 -14.13 2.29
C ILE A 306 5.91 -13.28 2.19
N CYS A 307 6.05 -12.23 3.00
CA CYS A 307 7.28 -11.43 3.10
C CYS A 307 8.50 -12.28 3.50
N ALA A 308 8.29 -13.31 4.32
CA ALA A 308 9.33 -14.25 4.74
C ALA A 308 9.58 -15.39 3.71
N GLY A 309 8.90 -15.41 2.56
CA GLY A 309 9.02 -16.45 1.54
C GLY A 309 8.45 -17.80 1.97
N GLN A 310 7.39 -17.80 2.76
CA GLN A 310 6.69 -18.99 3.28
C GLN A 310 5.39 -19.29 2.50
N ASP A 311 5.29 -18.88 1.25
CA ASP A 311 4.15 -19.04 0.36
C ASP A 311 4.23 -20.31 -0.54
#